data_6c7b7fb9a1eade49c88315e8aae32f9e
#
_entry.id   6c7b7fb9a1eade49c88315e8aae32f9e
#
_cell.length_a   1.000
_cell.length_b   1.000
_cell.length_c   1.000
_cell.angle_alpha   90.00
_cell.angle_beta   90.00
_cell.angle_gamma   90.00
#
_symmetry.space_group_name_H-M   'P 1'
#
loop_
_entity.id
_entity.type
_entity.pdbx_description
1 polymer ?
#
loop_
_entity_poly.entity_id
_entity_poly.type
_entity_poly.pdbx_seq_one_letter_code
_entity_poly.pdbx_strand_id
1 'polypeptide(L)'
;MAIAGDAAVSAALAARPATEADLPALLLMMRSFCAEDRIPFDAARVETAAAALIDDDAHGTILLLGDAADAGYLVLTRNFSLEQGGAYVLLDELFVAEHARGRGIGAAALALAARQARDWGAARLRLEVHHHNPRAKALYTRAGFRDDHRDMLTLDLASTA
;
A
#
# COMPACT_ATOMS: atom_id res chain seq x y z
N MET A 1 11.36 -2.16 -23.10
CA MET A 1 11.40 -0.70 -23.29
C MET A 1 11.47 -0.07 -21.90
N ALA A 2 12.64 0.42 -21.50
CA ALA A 2 12.84 1.03 -20.19
C ALA A 2 12.07 2.36 -20.14
N ILE A 3 11.31 2.56 -19.09
CA ILE A 3 10.56 3.79 -18.80
C ILE A 3 11.61 4.86 -18.45
N ALA A 4 11.98 5.69 -19.42
CA ALA A 4 12.80 6.87 -19.19
C ALA A 4 11.94 7.91 -18.44
N GLY A 5 12.06 7.98 -17.14
CA GLY A 5 11.34 8.89 -16.26
C GLY A 5 11.44 8.51 -14.79
N ASP A 6 11.93 7.30 -14.51
CA ASP A 6 11.85 6.66 -13.20
C ASP A 6 12.89 7.14 -12.17
N ALA A 7 13.98 7.75 -12.62
CA ALA A 7 15.11 8.04 -11.73
C ALA A 7 15.03 9.37 -10.97
N ALA A 8 14.29 10.35 -11.48
CA ALA A 8 14.29 11.70 -10.91
C ALA A 8 13.25 11.94 -9.81
N VAL A 9 12.10 11.23 -9.87
CA VAL A 9 11.01 11.38 -8.87
C VAL A 9 11.23 10.46 -7.67
N SER A 10 11.89 9.33 -7.87
CA SER A 10 12.14 8.31 -6.84
C SER A 10 13.19 8.72 -5.79
N ALA A 11 14.07 9.65 -6.12
CA ALA A 11 15.13 10.10 -5.20
C ALA A 11 14.66 11.12 -4.15
N ALA A 12 13.43 11.61 -4.25
CA ALA A 12 12.95 12.75 -3.47
C ALA A 12 11.90 12.41 -2.38
N LEU A 13 11.34 11.19 -2.38
CA LEU A 13 10.37 10.81 -1.35
C LEU A 13 11.07 10.11 -0.18
N ALA A 14 11.16 10.81 0.95
CA ALA A 14 11.59 10.20 2.19
C ALA A 14 10.54 9.18 2.65
N ALA A 15 11.01 8.02 3.11
CA ALA A 15 10.16 6.99 3.68
C ALA A 15 10.94 6.16 4.69
N ARG A 16 10.25 5.67 5.71
CA ARG A 16 10.82 4.75 6.70
C ARG A 16 9.79 3.73 7.16
N PRO A 17 10.23 2.56 7.65
CA PRO A 17 9.33 1.63 8.33
C PRO A 17 8.64 2.29 9.51
N ALA A 18 7.36 1.96 9.71
CA ALA A 18 6.63 2.33 10.90
C ALA A 18 7.14 1.53 12.12
N THR A 19 7.03 2.14 13.29
CA THR A 19 7.34 1.54 14.59
C THR A 19 6.11 1.58 15.48
N GLU A 20 6.13 0.89 16.62
CA GLU A 20 5.03 0.94 17.59
C GLU A 20 4.71 2.38 18.05
N ALA A 21 5.72 3.24 18.14
CA ALA A 21 5.52 4.65 18.51
C ALA A 21 4.70 5.43 17.48
N ASP A 22 4.62 4.96 16.25
CA ASP A 22 3.86 5.59 15.16
C ASP A 22 2.38 5.17 15.14
N LEU A 23 2.00 4.11 15.85
CA LEU A 23 0.65 3.54 15.80
C LEU A 23 -0.47 4.60 16.00
N PRO A 24 -0.41 5.52 16.98
CA PRO A 24 -1.47 6.50 17.16
C PRO A 24 -1.70 7.38 15.91
N ALA A 25 -0.63 7.87 15.30
CA ALA A 25 -0.70 8.71 14.11
C ALA A 25 -1.11 7.88 12.86
N LEU A 26 -0.57 6.68 12.74
CA LEU A 26 -0.88 5.75 11.66
C LEU A 26 -2.37 5.37 11.65
N LEU A 27 -2.96 5.08 12.82
CA LEU A 27 -4.39 4.75 12.94
C LEU A 27 -5.31 5.90 12.51
N LEU A 28 -4.91 7.16 12.74
CA LEU A 28 -5.64 8.31 12.22
C LEU A 28 -5.62 8.36 10.69
N MET A 29 -4.47 8.09 10.07
CA MET A 29 -4.34 8.02 8.62
C MET A 29 -5.13 6.83 8.05
N MET A 30 -5.09 5.65 8.69
CA MET A 30 -5.86 4.48 8.28
C MET A 30 -7.36 4.70 8.38
N ARG A 31 -7.82 5.42 9.41
CA ARG A 31 -9.22 5.84 9.50
C ARG A 31 -9.64 6.72 8.32
N SER A 32 -8.77 7.67 7.94
CA SER A 32 -9.04 8.55 6.79
C SER A 32 -9.07 7.78 5.47
N PHE A 33 -8.14 6.84 5.29
CA PHE A 33 -8.12 5.91 4.14
C PHE A 33 -9.43 5.12 4.04
N CYS A 34 -9.86 4.48 5.13
CA CYS A 34 -11.10 3.71 5.17
C CYS A 34 -12.33 4.58 4.86
N ALA A 35 -12.37 5.82 5.36
CA ALA A 35 -13.46 6.74 5.09
C ALA A 35 -13.54 7.12 3.60
N GLU A 36 -12.40 7.36 2.95
CA GLU A 36 -12.34 7.68 1.51
C GLU A 36 -12.76 6.50 0.64
N ASP A 37 -12.31 5.29 0.98
CA ASP A 37 -12.64 4.06 0.23
C ASP A 37 -13.95 3.39 0.69
N ARG A 38 -14.69 4.03 1.61
CA ARG A 38 -15.99 3.54 2.13
C ARG A 38 -15.88 2.15 2.76
N ILE A 39 -14.76 1.89 3.44
CA ILE A 39 -14.49 0.66 4.17
C ILE A 39 -14.88 0.88 5.64
N PRO A 40 -15.59 -0.04 6.29
CA PRO A 40 -15.84 0.03 7.73
C PRO A 40 -14.51 0.04 8.50
N PHE A 41 -14.36 0.97 9.46
CA PHE A 41 -13.17 1.10 10.29
C PHE A 41 -13.42 0.55 11.70
N ASP A 42 -12.75 -0.55 12.02
CA ASP A 42 -12.68 -1.12 13.36
C ASP A 42 -11.29 -0.85 13.96
N ALA A 43 -11.20 0.11 14.85
CA ALA A 43 -9.93 0.59 15.40
C ALA A 43 -9.12 -0.54 16.07
N ALA A 44 -9.77 -1.38 16.88
CA ALA A 44 -9.09 -2.45 17.62
C ALA A 44 -8.53 -3.52 16.68
N ARG A 45 -9.30 -3.89 15.66
CA ARG A 45 -8.89 -4.86 14.64
C ARG A 45 -7.73 -4.32 13.81
N VAL A 46 -7.82 -3.07 13.36
CA VAL A 46 -6.79 -2.44 12.54
C VAL A 46 -5.51 -2.24 13.33
N GLU A 47 -5.60 -1.79 14.58
CA GLU A 47 -4.45 -1.64 15.47
C GLU A 47 -3.72 -2.96 15.69
N THR A 48 -4.46 -4.03 15.99
CA THR A 48 -3.88 -5.37 16.15
C THR A 48 -3.15 -5.84 14.90
N ALA A 49 -3.73 -5.66 13.72
CA ALA A 49 -3.12 -6.04 12.47
C ALA A 49 -1.88 -5.19 12.13
N ALA A 50 -1.94 -3.88 12.35
CA ALA A 50 -0.80 -2.97 12.13
C ALA A 50 0.36 -3.29 13.08
N ALA A 51 0.08 -3.52 14.37
CA ALA A 51 1.09 -3.90 15.34
C ALA A 51 1.79 -5.22 14.97
N ALA A 52 1.02 -6.24 14.56
CA ALA A 52 1.58 -7.51 14.12
C ALA A 52 2.49 -7.36 12.90
N LEU A 53 2.13 -6.49 11.95
CA LEU A 53 2.93 -6.24 10.75
C LEU A 53 4.19 -5.41 11.04
N ILE A 54 4.15 -4.57 12.09
CA ILE A 54 5.32 -3.81 12.57
C ILE A 54 6.30 -4.73 13.31
N ASP A 55 5.78 -5.69 14.09
CA ASP A 55 6.59 -6.60 14.91
C ASP A 55 7.31 -7.68 14.07
N ASP A 56 6.68 -8.15 12.99
CA ASP A 56 7.22 -9.22 12.14
C ASP A 56 7.18 -8.85 10.66
N ASP A 57 8.34 -8.59 10.09
CA ASP A 57 8.52 -8.25 8.67
C ASP A 57 8.35 -9.45 7.71
N ALA A 58 8.19 -10.67 8.23
CA ALA A 58 7.94 -11.85 7.41
C ALA A 58 6.65 -11.74 6.60
N HIS A 59 5.65 -11.01 7.11
CA HIS A 59 4.39 -10.79 6.43
C HIS A 59 4.40 -9.58 5.48
N GLY A 60 5.27 -8.60 5.74
CA GLY A 60 5.32 -7.38 4.94
C GLY A 60 5.88 -6.18 5.70
N THR A 61 5.48 -4.99 5.31
CA THR A 61 5.92 -3.75 5.97
C THR A 61 4.90 -2.62 5.81
N ILE A 62 4.91 -1.70 6.77
CA ILE A 62 4.24 -0.41 6.67
C ILE A 62 5.32 0.65 6.53
N LEU A 63 5.29 1.44 5.46
CA LEU A 63 6.20 2.56 5.26
C LEU A 63 5.45 3.88 5.45
N LEU A 64 5.97 4.73 6.32
CA LEU A 64 5.52 6.10 6.48
C LEU A 64 6.22 7.00 5.47
N LEU A 65 5.49 7.94 4.88
CA LEU A 65 5.93 8.78 3.79
C LEU A 65 6.17 10.23 4.23
N GLY A 66 7.20 10.86 3.67
CA GLY A 66 7.59 12.23 3.96
C GLY A 66 8.62 12.34 5.08
N ASP A 67 9.34 13.46 5.14
CA ASP A 67 10.40 13.69 6.13
C ASP A 67 9.88 13.69 7.57
N ALA A 68 8.68 14.20 7.77
CA ALA A 68 7.98 14.16 9.07
C ALA A 68 7.14 12.89 9.28
N ALA A 69 7.17 11.93 8.33
CA ALA A 69 6.36 10.71 8.34
C ALA A 69 4.83 10.98 8.41
N ASP A 70 4.39 12.10 7.88
CA ASP A 70 3.01 12.61 7.94
C ASP A 70 2.36 12.80 6.56
N ALA A 71 3.12 12.60 5.48
CA ALA A 71 2.60 12.76 4.12
C ALA A 71 1.69 11.61 3.67
N GLY A 72 1.71 10.48 4.37
CA GLY A 72 0.92 9.30 4.10
C GLY A 72 1.60 8.03 4.53
N TYR A 73 1.08 6.91 4.07
CA TYR A 73 1.68 5.60 4.29
C TYR A 73 1.38 4.64 3.13
N LEU A 74 2.15 3.57 3.04
CA LEU A 74 1.83 2.42 2.22
C LEU A 74 2.05 1.12 2.99
N VAL A 75 1.27 0.10 2.67
CA VAL A 75 1.36 -1.24 3.22
C VAL A 75 1.69 -2.21 2.10
N LEU A 76 2.76 -2.98 2.28
CA LEU A 76 3.17 -4.04 1.38
C LEU A 76 3.12 -5.37 2.10
N THR A 77 2.47 -6.37 1.51
CA THR A 77 2.42 -7.72 2.06
C THR A 77 3.09 -8.72 1.13
N ARG A 78 3.73 -9.73 1.73
CA ARG A 78 4.40 -10.84 1.03
C ARG A 78 3.39 -11.94 0.77
N ASN A 79 3.29 -12.37 -0.47
CA ASN A 79 2.33 -13.37 -0.90
C ASN A 79 2.99 -14.42 -1.79
N PHE A 80 2.32 -15.56 -1.95
CA PHE A 80 2.76 -16.64 -2.83
C PHE A 80 1.59 -17.14 -3.67
N SER A 81 1.83 -17.36 -4.96
CA SER A 81 0.81 -17.89 -5.87
C SER A 81 1.47 -18.72 -6.97
N LEU A 82 0.94 -19.92 -7.19
CA LEU A 82 1.38 -20.75 -8.31
C LEU A 82 1.10 -20.08 -9.65
N GLU A 83 -0.04 -19.43 -9.78
CA GLU A 83 -0.41 -18.69 -10.99
C GLU A 83 0.54 -17.51 -11.27
N GLN A 84 1.03 -16.84 -10.22
CA GLN A 84 2.01 -15.76 -10.36
C GLN A 84 3.44 -16.29 -10.54
N GLY A 85 3.66 -17.60 -10.43
CA GLY A 85 4.95 -18.23 -10.55
C GLY A 85 5.79 -18.21 -9.27
N GLY A 86 5.17 -17.98 -8.11
CA GLY A 86 5.85 -17.96 -6.83
C GLY A 86 5.54 -16.73 -5.99
N ALA A 87 6.56 -16.15 -5.36
CA ALA A 87 6.43 -14.96 -4.52
C ALA A 87 6.02 -13.72 -5.31
N TYR A 88 5.05 -13.01 -4.77
CA TYR A 88 4.65 -11.68 -5.25
C TYR A 88 4.36 -10.75 -4.07
N VAL A 89 4.34 -9.46 -4.33
CA VAL A 89 4.00 -8.44 -3.33
C VAL A 89 2.63 -7.86 -3.66
N LEU A 90 1.79 -7.69 -2.65
CA LEU A 90 0.55 -6.92 -2.74
C LEU A 90 0.78 -5.54 -2.12
N LEU A 91 0.51 -4.49 -2.86
CA LEU A 91 0.28 -3.16 -2.30
C LEU A 91 -1.14 -3.17 -1.72
N ASP A 92 -1.22 -3.40 -0.41
CA ASP A 92 -2.47 -3.60 0.32
C ASP A 92 -3.17 -2.27 0.54
N GLU A 93 -2.43 -1.24 0.96
CA GLU A 93 -2.94 0.11 1.14
C GLU A 93 -1.94 1.15 0.63
N LEU A 94 -2.45 2.25 0.07
CA LEU A 94 -1.71 3.46 -0.24
C LEU A 94 -2.58 4.69 0.08
N PHE A 95 -2.13 5.47 1.05
CA PHE A 95 -2.78 6.71 1.46
C PHE A 95 -1.82 7.88 1.33
N VAL A 96 -2.29 8.97 0.74
CA VAL A 96 -1.59 10.25 0.73
C VAL A 96 -2.45 11.27 1.46
N ALA A 97 -1.92 11.85 2.52
CA ALA A 97 -2.62 12.83 3.33
C ALA A 97 -3.03 14.05 2.50
N GLU A 98 -4.17 14.65 2.81
CA GLU A 98 -4.75 15.73 1.99
C GLU A 98 -3.77 16.89 1.75
N HIS A 99 -3.06 17.33 2.80
CA HIS A 99 -2.07 18.39 2.72
C HIS A 99 -0.85 18.09 1.82
N ALA A 100 -0.63 16.81 1.53
CA ALA A 100 0.50 16.32 0.73
C ALA A 100 0.10 15.98 -0.73
N ARG A 101 -1.17 16.05 -1.08
CA ARG A 101 -1.67 15.72 -2.44
C ARG A 101 -1.25 16.74 -3.49
N GLY A 102 -1.31 16.31 -4.75
CA GLY A 102 -0.96 17.16 -5.90
C GLY A 102 0.54 17.41 -6.07
N ARG A 103 1.38 16.73 -5.30
CA ARG A 103 2.85 16.90 -5.27
C ARG A 103 3.62 15.70 -5.82
N GLY A 104 2.93 14.77 -6.48
CA GLY A 104 3.55 13.57 -7.06
C GLY A 104 3.87 12.44 -6.06
N ILE A 105 3.49 12.59 -4.78
CA ILE A 105 3.80 11.62 -3.71
C ILE A 105 3.24 10.24 -4.02
N GLY A 106 2.02 10.13 -4.56
CA GLY A 106 1.43 8.85 -4.93
C GLY A 106 2.26 8.10 -5.99
N ALA A 107 2.74 8.79 -7.01
CA ALA A 107 3.59 8.19 -8.04
C ALA A 107 4.96 7.77 -7.45
N ALA A 108 5.56 8.61 -6.61
CA ALA A 108 6.81 8.30 -5.94
C ALA A 108 6.67 7.11 -4.96
N ALA A 109 5.53 7.01 -4.25
CA ALA A 109 5.21 5.89 -3.38
C ALA A 109 5.07 4.57 -4.17
N LEU A 110 4.46 4.60 -5.36
CA LEU A 110 4.38 3.42 -6.24
C LEU A 110 5.76 2.98 -6.74
N ALA A 111 6.64 3.92 -7.08
CA ALA A 111 8.02 3.60 -7.46
C ALA A 111 8.80 2.99 -6.27
N LEU A 112 8.60 3.50 -5.06
CA LEU A 112 9.15 2.94 -3.81
C LEU A 112 8.63 1.52 -3.58
N ALA A 113 7.33 1.28 -3.70
CA ALA A 113 6.71 -0.04 -3.57
C ALA A 113 7.30 -1.04 -4.58
N ALA A 114 7.49 -0.62 -5.82
CA ALA A 114 8.08 -1.46 -6.86
C ALA A 114 9.55 -1.81 -6.57
N ARG A 115 10.34 -0.87 -6.01
CA ARG A 115 11.70 -1.17 -5.56
C ARG A 115 11.70 -2.18 -4.42
N GLN A 116 10.90 -1.93 -3.38
CA GLN A 116 10.80 -2.83 -2.23
C GLN A 116 10.38 -4.25 -2.64
N ALA A 117 9.45 -4.37 -3.59
CA ALA A 117 9.05 -5.67 -4.11
C ALA A 117 10.21 -6.40 -4.81
N ARG A 118 11.02 -5.68 -5.62
CA ARG A 118 12.22 -6.25 -6.27
C ARG A 118 13.26 -6.66 -5.25
N ASP A 119 13.52 -5.84 -4.22
CA ASP A 119 14.47 -6.13 -3.15
C ASP A 119 14.06 -7.38 -2.37
N TRP A 120 12.76 -7.65 -2.27
CA TRP A 120 12.23 -8.89 -1.71
C TRP A 120 12.25 -10.08 -2.68
N GLY A 121 12.76 -9.91 -3.89
CA GLY A 121 12.84 -10.97 -4.91
C GLY A 121 11.52 -11.29 -5.60
N ALA A 122 10.50 -10.45 -5.43
CA ALA A 122 9.22 -10.67 -6.07
C ALA A 122 9.26 -10.24 -7.55
N ALA A 123 8.71 -11.08 -8.42
CA ALA A 123 8.59 -10.77 -9.84
C ALA A 123 7.39 -9.87 -10.17
N ARG A 124 6.45 -9.72 -9.24
CA ARG A 124 5.21 -8.97 -9.44
C ARG A 124 4.81 -8.15 -8.21
N LEU A 125 4.37 -6.93 -8.48
CA LEU A 125 3.65 -6.09 -7.54
C LEU A 125 2.20 -6.01 -8.02
N ARG A 126 1.26 -6.36 -7.15
CA ARG A 126 -0.18 -6.33 -7.42
C ARG A 126 -0.88 -5.39 -6.47
N LEU A 127 -2.06 -4.94 -6.81
CA LEU A 127 -2.96 -4.16 -5.97
C LEU A 127 -4.40 -4.44 -6.34
N GLU A 128 -5.29 -4.06 -5.45
CA GLU A 128 -6.73 -4.01 -5.68
C GLU A 128 -7.19 -2.55 -5.67
N VAL A 129 -8.18 -2.23 -6.46
CA VAL A 129 -8.77 -0.89 -6.49
C VAL A 129 -10.29 -0.99 -6.63
N HIS A 130 -11.00 -0.27 -5.77
CA HIS A 130 -12.45 -0.25 -5.81
C HIS A 130 -12.97 0.39 -7.11
N HIS A 131 -14.03 -0.17 -7.69
CA HIS A 131 -14.66 0.34 -8.90
C HIS A 131 -15.10 1.80 -8.77
N HIS A 132 -15.44 2.24 -7.56
CA HIS A 132 -15.86 3.62 -7.29
C HIS A 132 -14.67 4.60 -7.11
N ASN A 133 -13.42 4.14 -7.26
CA ASN A 133 -12.22 4.98 -7.13
C ASN A 133 -11.46 5.11 -8.47
N PRO A 134 -12.06 5.77 -9.50
CA PRO A 134 -11.42 5.90 -10.81
C PRO A 134 -10.15 6.74 -10.78
N ARG A 135 -10.01 7.65 -9.79
CA ARG A 135 -8.82 8.48 -9.61
C ARG A 135 -7.60 7.63 -9.24
N ALA A 136 -7.76 6.71 -8.28
CA ALA A 136 -6.70 5.77 -7.91
C ALA A 136 -6.37 4.85 -9.07
N LYS A 137 -7.38 4.29 -9.76
CA LYS A 137 -7.17 3.46 -10.95
C LYS A 137 -6.36 4.18 -12.04
N ALA A 138 -6.65 5.46 -12.28
CA ALA A 138 -5.89 6.25 -13.25
C ALA A 138 -4.42 6.46 -12.81
N LEU A 139 -4.15 6.66 -11.52
CA LEU A 139 -2.79 6.75 -10.98
C LEU A 139 -2.04 5.43 -11.23
N TYR A 140 -2.63 4.30 -10.89
CA TYR A 140 -2.02 2.98 -11.05
C TYR A 140 -1.76 2.65 -12.52
N THR A 141 -2.71 2.96 -13.40
CA THR A 141 -2.54 2.74 -14.86
C THR A 141 -1.37 3.57 -15.41
N ARG A 142 -1.24 4.84 -15.00
CA ARG A 142 -0.09 5.68 -15.39
C ARG A 142 1.24 5.15 -14.86
N ALA A 143 1.23 4.49 -13.71
CA ALA A 143 2.40 3.83 -13.13
C ALA A 143 2.73 2.47 -13.78
N GLY A 144 1.93 2.03 -14.77
CA GLY A 144 2.19 0.81 -15.54
C GLY A 144 1.44 -0.44 -15.04
N PHE A 145 0.55 -0.30 -14.05
CA PHE A 145 -0.34 -1.40 -13.67
C PHE A 145 -1.38 -1.66 -14.75
N ARG A 146 -1.69 -2.93 -14.95
CA ARG A 146 -2.70 -3.40 -15.91
C ARG A 146 -3.88 -3.97 -15.16
N ASP A 147 -5.08 -3.73 -15.67
CA ASP A 147 -6.29 -4.36 -15.17
C ASP A 147 -6.34 -5.81 -15.64
N ASP A 148 -6.36 -6.74 -14.71
CA ASP A 148 -6.47 -8.18 -15.00
C ASP A 148 -7.92 -8.63 -15.20
N HIS A 149 -8.90 -7.72 -15.10
CA HIS A 149 -10.35 -7.98 -15.25
C HIS A 149 -10.83 -9.13 -14.36
N ARG A 150 -10.48 -9.10 -13.08
CA ARG A 150 -10.87 -10.09 -12.08
C ARG A 150 -11.66 -9.46 -10.97
N ASP A 151 -12.60 -10.21 -10.43
CA ASP A 151 -13.34 -9.84 -9.24
C ASP A 151 -12.68 -10.47 -8.00
N MET A 152 -12.69 -9.76 -6.89
CA MET A 152 -12.36 -10.29 -5.57
C MET A 152 -13.64 -10.71 -4.86
N LEU A 153 -13.70 -11.96 -4.43
CA LEU A 153 -14.83 -12.50 -3.66
C LEU A 153 -14.36 -12.83 -2.25
N THR A 154 -15.12 -12.44 -1.25
CA THR A 154 -14.80 -12.65 0.15
C THR A 154 -15.83 -13.56 0.81
N LEU A 155 -15.36 -14.54 1.58
CA LEU A 155 -16.17 -15.33 2.50
C LEU A 155 -15.67 -15.06 3.92
N ASP A 156 -16.53 -14.52 4.76
CA ASP A 156 -16.21 -14.32 6.17
C ASP A 156 -16.18 -15.68 6.91
N LEU A 157 -15.03 -16.00 7.50
CA LEU A 157 -14.83 -17.25 8.24
C LEU A 157 -14.97 -17.07 9.75
N ALA A 158 -15.08 -15.82 10.23
CA ALA A 158 -15.38 -15.56 11.63
C ALA A 158 -16.78 -16.07 11.93
N SER A 159 -16.87 -17.12 12.77
CA SER A 159 -18.14 -17.75 13.14
C SER A 159 -19.14 -16.71 13.64
N THR A 160 -20.29 -16.70 13.04
CA THR A 160 -21.52 -16.36 13.74
C THR A 160 -21.75 -17.44 14.81
N ALA A 161 -21.22 -17.20 16.02
CA ALA A 161 -21.64 -17.94 17.20
C ALA A 161 -23.03 -17.44 17.66
#